data_0c99ef12d071e389619146effe5e85f5
#
_entry.id   0c99ef12d071e389619146effe5e85f5
#
_cell.length_a   1.000
_cell.length_b   1.000
_cell.length_c   1.000
_cell.angle_alpha   90.00
_cell.angle_beta   90.00
_cell.angle_gamma   90.00
#
_symmetry.space_group_name_H-M   'P 1'
#
loop_
_entity.id
_entity.type
_entity.pdbx_description
1 polymer ?
#
loop_
_entity_poly.entity_id
_entity_poly.type
_entity_poly.pdbx_seq_one_letter_code
_entity_poly.pdbx_strand_id
1 'polypeptide(L)'
;MLTFEESDEAIARMVEELPQEILEGLNCGISLRHDTLFDDNGLVILGQYHVEPMGLGRYVTINYGSMVEVYGHLSKNAFRKKLKYVLHHELTHHLESLAGDRSLEIQDAIDKRKYLG
;
A
#
# COMPACT_ATOMS: atom_id res chain seq x y z
N MET A 1 10.10 -15.75 6.97
CA MET A 1 9.69 -14.69 6.04
C MET A 1 9.69 -15.19 4.60
N LEU A 2 9.06 -14.46 3.71
CA LEU A 2 9.18 -14.71 2.27
C LEU A 2 10.44 -14.05 1.73
N THR A 3 11.02 -14.61 0.66
CA THR A 3 12.06 -13.91 -0.09
C THR A 3 11.45 -12.72 -0.85
N PHE A 4 12.31 -11.88 -1.43
CA PHE A 4 11.83 -10.77 -2.26
C PHE A 4 10.96 -11.30 -3.41
N GLU A 5 11.43 -12.32 -4.12
CA GLU A 5 10.72 -12.90 -5.27
C GLU A 5 9.40 -13.53 -4.85
N GLU A 6 9.38 -14.23 -3.73
CA GLU A 6 8.16 -14.81 -3.18
C GLU A 6 7.17 -13.73 -2.77
N SER A 7 7.66 -12.63 -2.21
CA SER A 7 6.83 -11.49 -1.81
C SER A 7 6.23 -10.79 -3.02
N ASP A 8 7.03 -10.58 -4.06
CA ASP A 8 6.58 -9.97 -5.29
C ASP A 8 5.48 -10.80 -5.95
N GLU A 9 5.67 -12.11 -6.01
CA GLU A 9 4.65 -13.03 -6.53
C GLU A 9 3.38 -13.01 -5.66
N ALA A 10 3.54 -12.99 -4.35
CA ALA A 10 2.39 -12.94 -3.44
C ALA A 10 1.57 -11.67 -3.65
N ILE A 11 2.23 -10.53 -3.80
CA ILE A 11 1.56 -9.26 -4.08
C ILE A 11 0.82 -9.32 -5.41
N ALA A 12 1.45 -9.86 -6.45
CA ALA A 12 0.82 -10.00 -7.76
C ALA A 12 -0.48 -10.80 -7.68
N ARG A 13 -0.47 -11.90 -6.93
CA ARG A 13 -1.67 -12.73 -6.71
C ARG A 13 -2.73 -11.99 -5.92
N MET A 14 -2.35 -11.25 -4.89
CA MET A 14 -3.29 -10.44 -4.11
C MET A 14 -3.98 -9.40 -4.99
N VAL A 15 -3.24 -8.77 -5.89
CA VAL A 15 -3.78 -7.77 -6.81
C VAL A 15 -4.76 -8.40 -7.78
N GLU A 16 -4.47 -9.60 -8.28
CA GLU A 16 -5.39 -10.33 -9.19
C GLU A 16 -6.73 -10.64 -8.53
N GLU A 17 -6.74 -10.83 -7.21
CA GLU A 17 -7.95 -11.14 -6.46
C GLU A 17 -8.80 -9.92 -6.12
N LEU A 18 -8.27 -8.71 -6.33
CA LEU A 18 -8.98 -7.49 -6.00
C LEU A 18 -10.01 -7.13 -7.08
N PRO A 19 -11.17 -6.56 -6.68
CA PRO A 19 -12.10 -5.99 -7.65
C PRO A 19 -11.40 -4.89 -8.45
N GLN A 20 -11.69 -4.83 -9.75
CA GLN A 20 -11.07 -3.85 -10.64
C GLN A 20 -11.34 -2.41 -10.21
N GLU A 21 -12.50 -2.17 -9.61
CA GLU A 21 -12.89 -0.84 -9.12
C GLU A 21 -11.90 -0.28 -8.11
N ILE A 22 -11.28 -1.16 -7.31
CA ILE A 22 -10.30 -0.74 -6.30
C ILE A 22 -9.01 -0.27 -6.95
N LEU A 23 -8.66 -0.84 -8.11
CA LEU A 23 -7.43 -0.51 -8.84
C LEU A 23 -7.60 0.63 -9.82
N GLU A 24 -8.83 1.07 -10.04
CA GLU A 24 -9.14 2.16 -10.95
C GLU A 24 -8.39 3.43 -10.56
N GLY A 25 -7.76 4.07 -11.52
CA GLY A 25 -6.98 5.28 -11.29
C GLY A 25 -5.56 5.03 -10.75
N LEU A 26 -5.23 3.79 -10.38
CA LEU A 26 -3.87 3.44 -9.94
C LEU A 26 -3.00 3.16 -11.18
N ASN A 27 -2.79 4.20 -11.95
CA ASN A 27 -2.24 4.09 -13.31
C ASN A 27 -0.73 3.80 -13.36
N CYS A 28 -0.01 4.01 -12.28
CA CYS A 28 1.42 3.68 -12.19
C CYS A 28 1.67 2.41 -11.39
N GLY A 29 0.60 1.71 -10.98
CA GLY A 29 0.68 0.35 -10.47
C GLY A 29 1.10 0.20 -9.01
N ILE A 30 1.45 -1.03 -8.69
CA ILE A 30 1.93 -1.43 -7.37
C ILE A 30 3.28 -2.10 -7.56
N SER A 31 4.28 -1.68 -6.81
CA SER A 31 5.63 -2.26 -6.93
C SER A 31 6.22 -2.59 -5.56
N LEU A 32 7.02 -3.65 -5.53
CA LEU A 32 7.81 -4.03 -4.38
C LEU A 32 9.22 -3.50 -4.57
N ARG A 33 9.76 -2.82 -3.56
CA ARG A 33 11.11 -2.26 -3.58
C ARG A 33 11.99 -2.97 -2.57
N HIS A 34 13.29 -3.02 -2.84
CA HIS A 34 14.25 -3.63 -1.91
C HIS A 34 14.52 -2.78 -0.67
N ASP A 35 14.17 -1.51 -0.70
CA ASP A 35 14.56 -0.51 0.28
C ASP A 35 14.08 -0.81 1.70
N THR A 36 14.87 -0.36 2.67
CA THR A 36 14.45 -0.20 4.06
C THR A 36 14.38 1.30 4.31
N LEU A 37 13.17 1.80 4.55
CA LEU A 37 12.96 3.24 4.71
C LEU A 37 12.50 3.56 6.12
N PHE A 38 12.94 4.72 6.60
CA PHE A 38 12.56 5.25 7.91
C PHE A 38 12.04 6.68 7.74
N ASP A 39 11.07 7.06 8.58
CA ASP A 39 10.61 8.44 8.63
C ASP A 39 11.55 9.30 9.48
N ASP A 40 11.22 10.59 9.63
CA ASP A 40 12.03 11.53 10.39
C ASP A 40 12.11 11.19 11.88
N ASN A 41 11.18 10.40 12.39
CA ASN A 41 11.15 9.95 13.78
C ASN A 41 11.83 8.58 13.97
N GLY A 42 12.40 8.02 12.92
CA GLY A 42 13.05 6.73 12.96
C GLY A 42 12.10 5.54 12.89
N LEU A 43 10.83 5.77 12.55
CA LEU A 43 9.87 4.70 12.36
C LEU A 43 9.98 4.10 10.96
N VAL A 44 9.83 2.78 10.88
CA VAL A 44 9.98 2.07 9.60
C VAL A 44 8.76 2.34 8.72
N ILE A 45 9.01 2.66 7.46
CA ILE A 45 7.96 2.88 6.47
C ILE A 45 7.78 1.60 5.67
N LEU A 46 6.69 0.89 5.93
CA LEU A 46 6.38 -0.41 5.31
C LEU A 46 5.88 -0.28 3.90
N GLY A 47 5.06 0.72 3.64
CA GLY A 47 4.50 1.00 2.33
C GLY A 47 4.15 2.47 2.19
N GLN A 48 3.88 2.90 0.97
CA GLN A 48 3.55 4.28 0.67
C GLN A 48 2.57 4.35 -0.50
N TYR A 49 1.65 5.31 -0.41
CA TYR A 49 0.80 5.68 -1.53
C TYR A 49 1.28 7.01 -2.08
N HIS A 50 1.49 7.07 -3.39
CA HIS A 50 2.04 8.25 -4.05
C HIS A 50 1.06 8.84 -5.04
N VAL A 51 0.94 10.17 -5.01
CA VAL A 51 0.20 10.95 -5.99
C VAL A 51 1.18 11.93 -6.60
N GLU A 52 1.41 11.82 -7.91
CA GLU A 52 2.26 12.75 -8.63
C GLU A 52 1.64 14.14 -8.67
N PRO A 53 2.46 15.19 -8.81
CA PRO A 53 1.94 16.54 -8.91
C PRO A 53 0.83 16.64 -9.96
N MET A 54 -0.24 17.35 -9.63
CA MET A 54 -1.43 17.52 -10.48
C MET A 54 -2.26 16.24 -10.66
N GLY A 55 -2.00 15.19 -9.86
CA GLY A 55 -2.79 13.97 -9.87
C GLY A 55 -2.63 13.12 -11.12
N LEU A 56 -1.57 13.32 -11.90
CA LEU A 56 -1.38 12.61 -13.17
C LEU A 56 -0.92 11.16 -12.99
N GLY A 57 -0.26 10.86 -11.89
CA GLY A 57 0.21 9.49 -11.61
C GLY A 57 -0.11 9.09 -10.18
N ARG A 58 -0.61 7.87 -10.00
CA ARG A 58 -0.91 7.30 -8.69
C ARG A 58 -0.34 5.90 -8.62
N TYR A 59 0.37 5.60 -7.54
CA TYR A 59 0.99 4.29 -7.38
C TYR A 59 1.24 3.96 -5.91
N VAL A 60 1.42 2.67 -5.66
CA VAL A 60 1.74 2.13 -4.34
C VAL A 60 3.12 1.49 -4.40
N THR A 61 3.92 1.74 -3.37
CA THR A 61 5.17 1.01 -3.17
C THR A 61 5.11 0.28 -1.83
N ILE A 62 5.64 -0.94 -1.81
CA ILE A 62 5.83 -1.71 -0.58
C ILE A 62 7.32 -1.94 -0.46
N ASN A 63 7.87 -1.68 0.72
CA ASN A 63 9.32 -1.73 0.96
C ASN A 63 9.69 -3.05 1.61
N TYR A 64 10.25 -3.96 0.82
CA TYR A 64 10.60 -5.30 1.30
C TYR A 64 11.60 -5.25 2.47
N GLY A 65 12.64 -4.42 2.36
CA GLY A 65 13.62 -4.27 3.44
C GLY A 65 12.97 -3.83 4.74
N SER A 66 12.01 -2.91 4.67
CA SER A 66 11.23 -2.48 5.83
C SER A 66 10.39 -3.61 6.40
N MET A 67 9.77 -4.42 5.52
CA MET A 67 9.00 -5.58 5.95
C MET A 67 9.87 -6.59 6.69
N VAL A 68 11.07 -6.84 6.20
CA VAL A 68 12.03 -7.75 6.84
C VAL A 68 12.47 -7.20 8.20
N GLU A 69 12.72 -5.91 8.28
CA GLU A 69 13.13 -5.26 9.54
C GLU A 69 12.11 -5.49 10.65
N VAL A 70 10.83 -5.37 10.34
CA VAL A 70 9.76 -5.49 11.34
C VAL A 70 9.26 -6.92 11.48
N TYR A 71 9.12 -7.64 10.39
CA TYR A 71 8.42 -8.93 10.33
C TYR A 71 9.29 -10.10 9.87
N GLY A 72 10.60 -9.89 9.68
CA GLY A 72 11.48 -10.93 9.15
C GLY A 72 11.53 -12.21 9.98
N HIS A 73 11.19 -12.12 11.27
CA HIS A 73 11.18 -13.27 12.18
C HIS A 73 9.92 -14.15 12.04
N LEU A 74 8.92 -13.70 11.31
CA LEU A 74 7.65 -14.41 11.16
C LEU A 74 7.76 -15.58 10.16
N SER A 75 6.86 -16.55 10.28
CA SER A 75 6.71 -17.61 9.28
C SER A 75 6.32 -17.04 7.92
N LYS A 76 6.45 -17.84 6.87
CA LYS A 76 6.05 -17.41 5.52
C LYS A 76 4.58 -16.99 5.46
N ASN A 77 3.69 -17.77 6.09
CA ASN A 77 2.26 -17.44 6.09
C ASN A 77 1.96 -16.16 6.87
N ALA A 78 2.59 -15.97 8.02
CA ALA A 78 2.38 -14.76 8.82
C ALA A 78 2.95 -13.53 8.11
N PHE A 79 4.11 -13.66 7.47
CA PHE A 79 4.71 -12.59 6.69
C PHE A 79 3.80 -12.19 5.51
N ARG A 80 3.23 -13.19 4.80
CA ARG A 80 2.29 -12.95 3.71
C ARG A 80 1.07 -12.17 4.17
N LYS A 81 0.55 -12.49 5.36
CA LYS A 81 -0.58 -11.75 5.94
C LYS A 81 -0.22 -10.29 6.22
N LYS A 82 1.00 -10.03 6.64
CA LYS A 82 1.48 -8.66 6.85
C LYS A 82 1.63 -7.90 5.55
N LEU A 83 2.11 -8.54 4.49
CA LEU A 83 2.14 -7.94 3.15
C LEU A 83 0.74 -7.54 2.69
N LYS A 84 -0.23 -8.42 2.89
CA LYS A 84 -1.62 -8.14 2.54
C LYS A 84 -2.17 -6.97 3.33
N TYR A 85 -1.86 -6.91 4.62
CA TYR A 85 -2.27 -5.79 5.47
C TYR A 85 -1.72 -4.47 4.94
N VAL A 86 -0.43 -4.42 4.63
CA VAL A 86 0.22 -3.20 4.12
C VAL A 86 -0.37 -2.80 2.77
N LEU A 87 -0.55 -3.75 1.87
CA LEU A 87 -1.17 -3.49 0.57
C LEU A 87 -2.55 -2.88 0.72
N HIS A 88 -3.40 -3.47 1.56
CA HIS A 88 -4.76 -2.98 1.78
C HIS A 88 -4.76 -1.60 2.43
N HIS A 89 -3.82 -1.34 3.33
CA HIS A 89 -3.67 -0.03 3.96
C HIS A 89 -3.39 1.06 2.92
N GLU A 90 -2.45 0.80 2.00
CA GLU A 90 -2.11 1.78 0.96
C GLU A 90 -3.24 1.93 -0.08
N LEU A 91 -3.94 0.85 -0.38
CA LEU A 91 -5.10 0.93 -1.27
C LEU A 91 -6.26 1.72 -0.64
N THR A 92 -6.39 1.69 0.68
CA THR A 92 -7.36 2.54 1.38
C THR A 92 -7.03 4.02 1.15
N HIS A 93 -5.77 4.39 1.24
CA HIS A 93 -5.34 5.76 0.92
C HIS A 93 -5.65 6.12 -0.52
N HIS A 94 -5.47 5.18 -1.44
CA HIS A 94 -5.81 5.40 -2.85
C HIS A 94 -7.30 5.70 -3.02
N LEU A 95 -8.17 4.91 -2.41
CA LEU A 95 -9.62 5.12 -2.50
C LEU A 95 -10.03 6.45 -1.89
N GLU A 96 -9.45 6.81 -0.75
CA GLU A 96 -9.70 8.09 -0.11
C GLU A 96 -9.26 9.26 -0.98
N SER A 97 -8.10 9.14 -1.61
CA SER A 97 -7.58 10.16 -2.52
C SER A 97 -8.49 10.36 -3.73
N LEU A 98 -8.94 9.27 -4.36
CA LEU A 98 -9.87 9.35 -5.49
C LEU A 98 -11.20 9.98 -5.09
N ALA A 99 -11.76 9.57 -3.96
CA ALA A 99 -13.04 10.10 -3.49
C ALA A 99 -12.94 11.58 -3.13
N GLY A 100 -11.81 12.01 -2.58
CA GLY A 100 -11.56 13.42 -2.24
C GLY A 100 -11.56 14.34 -3.47
N ASP A 101 -11.27 13.80 -4.64
CA ASP A 101 -11.25 14.56 -5.88
C ASP A 101 -12.65 14.73 -6.51
N ARG A 102 -13.68 14.08 -5.93
CA ARG A 102 -15.01 13.99 -6.54
C ARG A 102 -16.02 14.99 -5.99
N SER A 103 -16.25 14.99 -4.68
CA SER A 103 -17.28 15.84 -4.08
C SER A 103 -17.07 16.04 -2.59
N LEU A 104 -17.70 17.10 -2.05
CA LEU A 104 -17.64 17.40 -0.62
C LEU A 104 -18.34 16.33 0.22
N GLU A 105 -19.43 15.74 -0.28
CA GLU A 105 -20.12 14.70 0.46
C GLU A 105 -19.28 13.45 0.61
N ILE A 106 -18.57 13.08 -0.44
CA ILE A 106 -17.63 11.97 -0.40
C ILE A 106 -16.48 12.32 0.52
N GLN A 107 -16.01 13.57 0.48
CA GLN A 107 -14.93 14.04 1.35
C GLN A 107 -15.31 13.90 2.83
N ASP A 108 -16.54 14.25 3.20
CA ASP A 108 -17.01 14.11 4.57
C ASP A 108 -17.00 12.64 5.01
N ALA A 109 -17.44 11.75 4.15
CA ALA A 109 -17.44 10.32 4.46
C ALA A 109 -16.02 9.78 4.66
N ILE A 110 -15.06 10.26 3.88
CA ILE A 110 -13.65 9.88 3.99
C ILE A 110 -13.05 10.45 5.27
N ASP A 111 -13.34 11.70 5.59
CA ASP A 111 -12.83 12.36 6.80
C ASP A 111 -13.16 11.56 8.06
N LYS A 112 -14.33 10.95 8.10
CA LYS A 112 -14.74 10.11 9.21
C LYS A 112 -13.91 8.83 9.32
N ARG A 113 -13.15 8.46 8.29
CA ARG A 113 -12.34 7.25 8.26
C ARG A 113 -10.84 7.50 8.24
N LYS A 114 -10.38 8.74 8.11
CA LYS A 114 -8.96 9.08 7.98
C LYS A 114 -8.10 8.53 9.10
N TYR A 115 -8.60 8.57 10.31
CA TYR A 115 -7.87 8.10 11.48
C TYR A 115 -7.80 6.57 11.55
N LEU A 116 -8.44 5.87 10.63
CA LEU A 116 -8.38 4.42 10.53
C LEU A 116 -7.28 3.96 9.57
N GLY A 117 -6.87 4.87 8.69
CA GLY A 117 -5.93 4.55 7.65
C GLY A 117 -4.47 4.76 7.98
#